data_7c67d48b731c7a0d1af280d02b2a825a
#
_entry.id   7c67d48b731c7a0d1af280d02b2a825a
#
_cell.length_a   1.000
_cell.length_b   1.000
_cell.length_c   1.000
_cell.angle_alpha   90.00
_cell.angle_beta   90.00
_cell.angle_gamma   90.00
#
_symmetry.space_group_name_H-M   'P 1'
#
loop_
_entity.id
_entity.type
_entity.pdbx_description
1 polymer ?
#
loop_
_entity_poly.entity_id
_entity_poly.type
_entity_poly.pdbx_seq_one_letter_code
_entity_poly.pdbx_strand_id
1 'polypeptide(L)'
;MQKTFQSQLLIGLVLLNFGFIQAQRLNADLEQSNIRWYGQELTGKTHFGDLSFKAAQIELQDGVITGGIFIVDMMSLSVEDLSGPGKTKLEGHLRSDDFFSVERNPEAKLKINQKAKLESNEQKLHGELEIKGIQHPIDFTMTLGENNSALAQLTFDRSKYNIRFRSGSFFENLGDKLIIDDIRLEVSLKWN
;
A
#
# COMPACT_ATOMS: atom_id res chain seq x y z
N MET A 1 -55.12 62.32 -19.45
CA MET A 1 -53.70 61.99 -19.50
C MET A 1 -53.42 60.91 -18.42
N GLN A 2 -53.46 59.60 -18.82
CA GLN A 2 -53.13 58.47 -17.94
C GLN A 2 -51.72 58.07 -18.26
N LYS A 3 -50.82 58.07 -17.28
CA LYS A 3 -49.46 57.55 -17.38
C LYS A 3 -49.51 56.15 -16.87
N THR A 4 -49.28 55.14 -17.77
CA THR A 4 -49.06 53.74 -17.46
C THR A 4 -47.63 53.56 -17.00
N PHE A 5 -47.47 53.06 -15.75
CA PHE A 5 -46.20 52.70 -15.16
C PHE A 5 -45.92 51.21 -15.52
N GLN A 6 -44.99 50.96 -16.44
CA GLN A 6 -44.55 49.63 -16.71
C GLN A 6 -43.44 49.25 -15.70
N SER A 7 -43.77 48.32 -14.81
CA SER A 7 -42.81 47.67 -13.91
C SER A 7 -42.07 46.59 -14.67
N GLN A 8 -40.77 46.77 -14.93
CA GLN A 8 -39.90 45.72 -15.46
C GLN A 8 -39.41 44.88 -14.30
N LEU A 9 -39.87 43.63 -14.25
CA LEU A 9 -39.40 42.60 -13.31
C LEU A 9 -38.09 42.02 -13.85
N LEU A 10 -36.94 42.39 -13.24
CA LEU A 10 -35.64 41.81 -13.53
C LEU A 10 -35.54 40.46 -12.81
N ILE A 11 -35.74 39.37 -13.53
CA ILE A 11 -35.47 38.00 -13.03
C ILE A 11 -33.95 37.76 -13.11
N GLY A 12 -33.28 37.92 -11.98
CA GLY A 12 -31.85 37.55 -11.85
C GLY A 12 -31.67 36.04 -11.93
N LEU A 13 -31.12 35.54 -13.04
CA LEU A 13 -30.76 34.16 -13.22
C LEU A 13 -29.51 33.87 -12.36
N VAL A 14 -29.68 33.24 -11.19
CA VAL A 14 -28.58 32.75 -10.37
C VAL A 14 -28.07 31.47 -11.01
N LEU A 15 -26.96 31.54 -11.74
CA LEU A 15 -26.21 30.35 -12.23
C LEU A 15 -25.50 29.70 -11.03
N LEU A 16 -26.11 28.65 -10.49
CA LEU A 16 -25.46 27.76 -9.55
C LEU A 16 -24.38 26.95 -10.32
N ASN A 17 -23.12 27.35 -10.18
CA ASN A 17 -21.99 26.55 -10.64
C ASN A 17 -21.87 25.32 -9.74
N PHE A 18 -22.43 24.20 -10.15
CA PHE A 18 -22.10 22.90 -9.59
C PHE A 18 -20.69 22.54 -10.09
N GLY A 19 -19.68 22.89 -9.32
CA GLY A 19 -18.32 22.35 -9.54
C GLY A 19 -18.38 20.84 -9.37
N PHE A 20 -18.14 20.10 -10.45
CA PHE A 20 -17.89 18.65 -10.33
C PHE A 20 -16.57 18.50 -9.59
N ILE A 21 -16.62 18.01 -8.35
CA ILE A 21 -15.45 17.61 -7.60
C ILE A 21 -14.97 16.29 -8.22
N GLN A 22 -13.94 16.39 -9.05
CA GLN A 22 -13.33 15.24 -9.70
C GLN A 22 -12.24 14.67 -8.79
N ALA A 23 -12.19 13.35 -8.59
CA ALA A 23 -11.11 12.71 -7.90
C ALA A 23 -9.79 12.94 -8.67
N GLN A 24 -8.77 13.39 -7.94
CA GLN A 24 -7.43 13.57 -8.48
C GLN A 24 -6.68 12.24 -8.44
N ARG A 25 -6.09 11.85 -9.56
CA ARG A 25 -5.19 10.68 -9.64
C ARG A 25 -3.75 11.14 -9.57
N LEU A 26 -3.01 10.55 -8.62
CA LEU A 26 -1.60 10.83 -8.42
C LEU A 26 -0.79 9.56 -8.65
N ASN A 27 0.18 9.65 -9.57
CA ASN A 27 1.15 8.57 -9.78
C ASN A 27 2.38 8.83 -8.92
N ALA A 28 2.87 7.80 -8.25
CA ALA A 28 4.08 7.92 -7.47
C ALA A 28 5.32 8.06 -8.38
N ASP A 29 6.28 8.85 -7.92
CA ASP A 29 7.65 8.83 -8.40
C ASP A 29 8.31 7.54 -7.88
N LEU A 30 8.54 6.58 -8.76
CA LEU A 30 9.00 5.24 -8.37
C LEU A 30 10.45 5.24 -7.88
N GLU A 31 11.27 6.22 -8.26
CA GLU A 31 12.66 6.34 -7.82
C GLU A 31 12.76 6.91 -6.40
N GLN A 32 11.77 7.72 -6.00
CA GLN A 32 11.70 8.33 -4.68
C GLN A 32 10.74 7.61 -3.72
N SER A 33 10.12 6.52 -4.19
CA SER A 33 9.18 5.70 -3.40
C SER A 33 9.80 4.36 -3.06
N ASN A 34 9.59 3.88 -1.83
CA ASN A 34 10.20 2.66 -1.34
C ASN A 34 9.26 1.87 -0.42
N ILE A 35 9.45 0.56 -0.38
CA ILE A 35 8.83 -0.35 0.57
C ILE A 35 9.94 -1.01 1.37
N ARG A 36 9.90 -0.88 2.70
CA ARG A 36 10.77 -1.64 3.61
C ARG A 36 9.98 -2.74 4.28
N TRP A 37 10.47 -3.97 4.16
CA TRP A 37 9.88 -5.14 4.80
C TRP A 37 10.67 -5.55 6.04
N TYR A 38 9.96 -6.14 7.01
CA TYR A 38 10.52 -6.69 8.25
C TYR A 38 9.91 -8.06 8.51
N GLY A 39 10.77 -9.05 8.75
CA GLY A 39 10.42 -10.39 9.18
C GLY A 39 11.19 -10.76 10.44
N GLN A 40 10.57 -11.49 11.37
CA GLN A 40 11.13 -11.79 12.68
C GLN A 40 11.10 -13.28 13.00
N GLU A 41 12.20 -13.81 13.54
CA GLU A 41 12.25 -15.12 14.18
C GLU A 41 11.68 -15.04 15.60
N LEU A 42 11.19 -16.16 16.13
CA LEU A 42 10.67 -16.24 17.50
C LEU A 42 11.70 -15.78 18.55
N THR A 43 12.99 -15.98 18.29
CA THR A 43 14.12 -15.55 19.13
C THR A 43 14.29 -14.03 19.22
N GLY A 44 13.53 -13.27 18.44
CA GLY A 44 13.62 -11.81 18.35
C GLY A 44 14.55 -11.30 17.26
N LYS A 45 15.28 -12.20 16.57
CA LYS A 45 16.11 -11.78 15.44
C LYS A 45 15.24 -11.28 14.31
N THR A 46 15.51 -10.08 13.84
CA THR A 46 14.75 -9.41 12.77
C THR A 46 15.64 -9.27 11.54
N HIS A 47 15.08 -9.63 10.39
CA HIS A 47 15.65 -9.32 9.08
C HIS A 47 14.81 -8.25 8.41
N PHE A 48 15.45 -7.40 7.63
CA PHE A 48 14.78 -6.38 6.85
C PHE A 48 15.47 -6.12 5.51
N GLY A 49 14.73 -5.51 4.62
CA GLY A 49 15.23 -5.11 3.32
C GLY A 49 14.19 -4.29 2.57
N ASP A 50 14.43 -4.09 1.30
CA ASP A 50 13.66 -3.18 0.48
C ASP A 50 13.03 -3.89 -0.72
N LEU A 51 11.94 -3.29 -1.23
CA LEU A 51 11.23 -3.63 -2.46
C LEU A 51 10.91 -2.33 -3.20
N SER A 52 10.93 -2.41 -4.52
CA SER A 52 10.57 -1.30 -5.41
C SER A 52 9.16 -1.46 -5.96
N PHE A 53 8.54 -0.35 -6.30
CA PHE A 53 7.29 -0.36 -7.04
C PHE A 53 7.54 -0.52 -8.54
N LYS A 54 6.67 -1.26 -9.20
CA LYS A 54 6.52 -1.29 -10.65
C LYS A 54 5.50 -0.25 -11.12
N ALA A 55 4.47 -0.02 -10.30
CA ALA A 55 3.50 1.05 -10.46
C ALA A 55 2.88 1.39 -9.10
N ALA A 56 2.57 2.67 -8.87
CA ALA A 56 1.86 3.11 -7.67
C ALA A 56 0.99 4.33 -8.02
N GLN A 57 -0.30 4.24 -7.75
CA GLN A 57 -1.26 5.30 -8.01
C GLN A 57 -2.26 5.38 -6.86
N ILE A 58 -2.62 6.60 -6.45
CA ILE A 58 -3.73 6.85 -5.53
C ILE A 58 -4.75 7.79 -6.16
N GLU A 59 -5.99 7.69 -5.70
CA GLU A 59 -7.08 8.59 -6.03
C GLU A 59 -7.46 9.39 -4.79
N LEU A 60 -7.45 10.72 -4.91
CA LEU A 60 -7.78 11.65 -3.84
C LEU A 60 -9.01 12.45 -4.20
N GLN A 61 -9.88 12.67 -3.22
CA GLN A 61 -10.97 13.61 -3.29
C GLN A 61 -11.02 14.42 -1.98
N ASP A 62 -10.84 15.73 -2.06
CA ASP A 62 -10.83 16.64 -0.90
C ASP A 62 -9.81 16.21 0.19
N GLY A 63 -8.63 15.74 -0.23
CA GLY A 63 -7.58 15.25 0.69
C GLY A 63 -7.84 13.87 1.29
N VAL A 64 -8.92 13.19 0.89
CA VAL A 64 -9.25 11.82 1.34
C VAL A 64 -8.95 10.82 0.23
N ILE A 65 -8.27 9.74 0.57
CA ILE A 65 -7.98 8.65 -0.36
C ILE A 65 -9.29 7.90 -0.65
N THR A 66 -9.64 7.80 -1.93
CA THR A 66 -10.87 7.14 -2.40
C THR A 66 -10.60 5.86 -3.16
N GLY A 67 -9.34 5.61 -3.53
CA GLY A 67 -8.90 4.44 -4.27
C GLY A 67 -7.40 4.45 -4.46
N GLY A 68 -6.89 3.35 -5.02
CA GLY A 68 -5.47 3.26 -5.37
C GLY A 68 -5.08 1.87 -5.85
N ILE A 69 -4.01 1.79 -6.61
CA ILE A 69 -3.41 0.55 -7.10
C ILE A 69 -1.89 0.64 -6.92
N PHE A 70 -1.32 -0.39 -6.32
CA PHE A 70 0.11 -0.53 -6.11
C PHE A 70 0.55 -1.89 -6.66
N ILE A 71 1.56 -1.89 -7.51
CA ILE A 71 2.20 -3.08 -8.06
C ILE A 71 3.65 -3.07 -7.62
N VAL A 72 4.04 -4.10 -6.89
CA VAL A 72 5.39 -4.28 -6.35
C VAL A 72 6.17 -5.19 -7.28
N ASP A 73 7.41 -4.82 -7.58
CA ASP A 73 8.37 -5.68 -8.29
C ASP A 73 9.01 -6.65 -7.28
N MET A 74 8.55 -7.90 -7.25
CA MET A 74 9.09 -8.92 -6.37
C MET A 74 10.52 -9.34 -6.74
N MET A 75 10.96 -9.08 -7.97
CA MET A 75 12.34 -9.31 -8.39
C MET A 75 13.32 -8.31 -7.78
N SER A 76 12.84 -7.16 -7.29
CA SER A 76 13.65 -6.15 -6.59
C SER A 76 13.93 -6.49 -5.14
N LEU A 77 13.35 -7.57 -4.59
CA LEU A 77 13.51 -7.95 -3.19
C LEU A 77 14.98 -7.99 -2.79
N SER A 78 15.37 -7.19 -1.81
CA SER A 78 16.69 -7.15 -1.24
C SER A 78 16.68 -7.40 0.27
N VAL A 79 17.83 -7.77 0.82
CA VAL A 79 18.11 -7.89 2.26
C VAL A 79 19.12 -6.83 2.62
N GLU A 80 18.83 -5.97 3.62
CA GLU A 80 19.66 -4.81 3.93
C GLU A 80 20.35 -4.88 5.31
N ASP A 81 19.96 -5.84 6.15
CA ASP A 81 20.60 -6.08 7.46
C ASP A 81 21.80 -7.04 7.41
N LEU A 82 22.05 -7.68 6.26
CA LEU A 82 23.16 -8.60 6.06
C LEU A 82 24.07 -8.15 4.92
N SER A 83 25.28 -8.71 4.89
CA SER A 83 26.26 -8.53 3.81
C SER A 83 26.89 -9.85 3.39
N GLY A 84 27.58 -9.85 2.22
CA GLY A 84 28.30 -10.99 1.69
C GLY A 84 27.47 -12.26 1.52
N PRO A 85 28.04 -13.45 1.78
CA PRO A 85 27.34 -14.73 1.54
C PRO A 85 26.03 -14.89 2.32
N GLY A 86 25.90 -14.27 3.50
CA GLY A 86 24.68 -14.28 4.31
C GLY A 86 23.51 -13.58 3.62
N LYS A 87 23.76 -12.40 3.07
CA LYS A 87 22.80 -11.65 2.26
C LYS A 87 22.33 -12.48 1.07
N THR A 88 23.26 -12.94 0.24
CA THR A 88 22.97 -13.75 -0.97
C THR A 88 22.14 -14.98 -0.63
N LYS A 89 22.48 -15.69 0.46
CA LYS A 89 21.75 -16.89 0.87
C LYS A 89 20.31 -16.57 1.28
N LEU A 90 20.11 -15.52 2.08
CA LEU A 90 18.77 -15.14 2.53
C LEU A 90 17.92 -14.62 1.36
N GLU A 91 18.47 -13.77 0.50
CA GLU A 91 17.77 -13.29 -0.71
C GLU A 91 17.35 -14.44 -1.61
N GLY A 92 18.26 -15.39 -1.90
CA GLY A 92 17.96 -16.58 -2.69
C GLY A 92 16.84 -17.42 -2.07
N HIS A 93 16.84 -17.58 -0.74
CA HIS A 93 15.79 -18.30 -0.04
C HIS A 93 14.43 -17.57 -0.08
N LEU A 94 14.41 -16.28 0.16
CA LEU A 94 13.17 -15.49 0.09
C LEU A 94 12.56 -15.50 -1.32
N ARG A 95 13.39 -15.53 -2.36
CA ARG A 95 12.94 -15.60 -3.76
C ARG A 95 12.50 -17.00 -4.19
N SER A 96 12.93 -18.05 -3.48
CA SER A 96 12.65 -19.43 -3.84
C SER A 96 11.18 -19.83 -3.67
N ASP A 97 10.85 -21.05 -4.12
CA ASP A 97 9.52 -21.65 -3.99
C ASP A 97 9.09 -21.89 -2.56
N ASP A 98 10.03 -22.05 -1.64
CA ASP A 98 9.75 -22.18 -0.21
C ASP A 98 9.18 -20.90 0.41
N PHE A 99 9.35 -19.75 -0.29
CA PHE A 99 8.90 -18.46 0.19
C PHE A 99 8.00 -17.76 -0.83
N PHE A 100 8.51 -16.75 -1.56
CA PHE A 100 7.68 -15.92 -2.45
C PHE A 100 7.55 -16.46 -3.87
N SER A 101 8.38 -17.44 -4.29
CA SER A 101 8.38 -17.96 -5.68
C SER A 101 8.44 -16.85 -6.73
N VAL A 102 9.38 -15.91 -6.60
CA VAL A 102 9.34 -14.66 -7.37
C VAL A 102 9.45 -14.85 -8.88
N GLU A 103 10.10 -15.91 -9.36
CA GLU A 103 10.17 -16.24 -10.79
C GLU A 103 8.79 -16.55 -11.38
N ARG A 104 7.92 -17.19 -10.59
CA ARG A 104 6.55 -17.50 -11.01
C ARG A 104 5.56 -16.41 -10.64
N ASN A 105 5.88 -15.62 -9.62
CA ASN A 105 5.04 -14.54 -9.10
C ASN A 105 5.87 -13.25 -9.02
N PRO A 106 6.21 -12.63 -10.16
CA PRO A 106 7.10 -11.47 -10.19
C PRO A 106 6.45 -10.19 -9.66
N GLU A 107 5.16 -10.23 -9.33
CA GLU A 107 4.41 -9.09 -8.82
C GLU A 107 3.61 -9.47 -7.58
N ALA A 108 3.53 -8.52 -6.63
CA ALA A 108 2.49 -8.46 -5.61
C ALA A 108 1.65 -7.20 -5.83
N LYS A 109 0.36 -7.22 -5.44
CA LYS A 109 -0.56 -6.13 -5.75
C LYS A 109 -1.37 -5.75 -4.53
N LEU A 110 -1.57 -4.45 -4.33
CA LEU A 110 -2.52 -3.91 -3.36
C LEU A 110 -3.49 -3.00 -4.10
N LYS A 111 -4.79 -3.23 -3.91
CA LYS A 111 -5.86 -2.40 -4.44
C LYS A 111 -6.67 -1.82 -3.29
N ILE A 112 -6.74 -0.51 -3.20
CA ILE A 112 -7.66 0.20 -2.31
C ILE A 112 -9.00 0.28 -3.03
N ASN A 113 -10.06 -0.26 -2.43
CA ASN A 113 -11.38 -0.37 -3.05
C ASN A 113 -12.48 0.36 -2.28
N GLN A 114 -12.12 1.06 -1.21
CA GLN A 114 -13.03 1.83 -0.40
C GLN A 114 -12.44 3.19 -0.01
N LYS A 115 -13.32 4.19 0.10
CA LYS A 115 -12.93 5.49 0.61
C LYS A 115 -12.38 5.37 2.02
N ALA A 116 -11.24 6.03 2.29
CA ALA A 116 -10.62 6.05 3.61
C ALA A 116 -11.55 6.61 4.68
N LYS A 117 -11.41 6.08 5.89
CA LYS A 117 -11.94 6.72 7.11
C LYS A 117 -10.84 7.59 7.70
N LEU A 118 -11.11 8.90 7.78
CA LEU A 118 -10.17 9.86 8.35
C LEU A 118 -10.28 9.84 9.88
N GLU A 119 -9.19 9.51 10.56
CA GLU A 119 -9.08 9.60 12.02
C GLU A 119 -7.85 10.44 12.37
N SER A 120 -8.08 11.66 12.85
CA SER A 120 -7.01 12.64 13.08
C SER A 120 -6.20 12.90 11.79
N ASN A 121 -4.88 12.64 11.78
CA ASN A 121 -4.02 12.79 10.61
C ASN A 121 -3.83 11.50 9.82
N GLU A 122 -4.37 10.37 10.29
CA GLU A 122 -4.27 9.08 9.65
C GLU A 122 -5.54 8.76 8.86
N GLN A 123 -5.35 8.18 7.71
CA GLN A 123 -6.41 7.63 6.89
C GLN A 123 -6.42 6.11 7.04
N LYS A 124 -7.47 5.57 7.65
CA LYS A 124 -7.69 4.12 7.71
C LYS A 124 -8.22 3.64 6.38
N LEU A 125 -7.53 2.69 5.81
CA LEU A 125 -7.77 2.14 4.49
C LEU A 125 -8.12 0.67 4.57
N HIS A 126 -8.99 0.26 3.67
CA HIS A 126 -9.32 -1.14 3.42
C HIS A 126 -9.01 -1.46 1.95
N GLY A 127 -8.39 -2.61 1.72
CA GLY A 127 -8.01 -3.03 0.38
C GLY A 127 -7.90 -4.54 0.25
N GLU A 128 -7.45 -4.97 -0.91
CA GLU A 128 -7.14 -6.36 -1.23
C GLU A 128 -5.66 -6.48 -1.57
N LEU A 129 -4.96 -7.32 -0.82
CA LEU A 129 -3.55 -7.65 -1.03
C LEU A 129 -3.45 -9.00 -1.74
N GLU A 130 -2.78 -9.01 -2.88
CA GLU A 130 -2.48 -10.20 -3.66
C GLU A 130 -0.98 -10.53 -3.57
N ILE A 131 -0.66 -11.74 -3.08
CA ILE A 131 0.69 -12.29 -3.04
C ILE A 131 0.62 -13.73 -3.56
N LYS A 132 1.51 -14.14 -4.46
CA LYS A 132 1.51 -15.48 -5.08
C LYS A 132 0.16 -15.85 -5.72
N GLY A 133 -0.56 -14.87 -6.28
CA GLY A 133 -1.89 -15.08 -6.88
C GLY A 133 -3.02 -15.34 -5.88
N ILE A 134 -2.76 -15.24 -4.58
CA ILE A 134 -3.76 -15.39 -3.51
C ILE A 134 -4.14 -14.00 -3.02
N GLN A 135 -5.44 -13.73 -2.93
CA GLN A 135 -5.97 -12.44 -2.49
C GLN A 135 -6.60 -12.54 -1.11
N HIS A 136 -6.30 -11.58 -0.24
CA HIS A 136 -6.94 -11.40 1.06
C HIS A 136 -7.22 -9.94 1.34
N PRO A 137 -8.31 -9.63 2.08
CA PRO A 137 -8.56 -8.29 2.57
C PRO A 137 -7.47 -7.87 3.56
N ILE A 138 -7.14 -6.58 3.54
CA ILE A 138 -6.16 -5.98 4.45
C ILE A 138 -6.61 -4.60 4.89
N ASP A 139 -6.43 -4.32 6.18
CA ASP A 139 -6.59 -3.01 6.78
C ASP A 139 -5.22 -2.41 7.06
N PHE A 140 -5.05 -1.13 6.78
CA PHE A 140 -3.80 -0.43 7.01
C PHE A 140 -4.03 1.07 7.17
N THR A 141 -2.99 1.79 7.58
CA THR A 141 -3.02 3.25 7.72
C THR A 141 -2.10 3.92 6.73
N MET A 142 -2.49 5.11 6.28
CA MET A 142 -1.65 6.00 5.48
C MET A 142 -1.81 7.44 5.97
N THR A 143 -0.69 8.12 6.13
CA THR A 143 -0.63 9.54 6.46
C THR A 143 -0.13 10.31 5.26
N LEU A 144 -0.92 11.27 4.79
CA LEU A 144 -0.48 12.21 3.76
C LEU A 144 0.44 13.25 4.40
N GLY A 145 1.63 13.38 3.87
CA GLY A 145 2.63 14.32 4.33
C GLY A 145 2.68 15.59 3.49
N GLU A 146 3.55 16.50 3.90
CA GLU A 146 3.88 17.69 3.12
C GLU A 146 4.67 17.32 1.84
N ASN A 147 4.76 18.28 0.91
CA ASN A 147 5.57 18.13 -0.31
C ASN A 147 5.23 16.88 -1.14
N ASN A 148 3.94 16.60 -1.30
CA ASN A 148 3.46 15.48 -2.12
C ASN A 148 4.05 14.12 -1.68
N SER A 149 3.94 13.80 -0.41
CA SER A 149 4.42 12.54 0.15
C SER A 149 3.34 11.80 0.93
N ALA A 150 3.52 10.51 1.15
CA ALA A 150 2.76 9.75 2.12
C ALA A 150 3.61 8.67 2.77
N LEU A 151 3.25 8.34 4.00
CA LEU A 151 3.77 7.20 4.73
C LEU A 151 2.64 6.22 5.01
N ALA A 152 2.88 4.95 4.78
CA ALA A 152 1.93 3.90 5.13
C ALA A 152 2.61 2.80 5.92
N GLN A 153 1.82 2.15 6.78
CA GLN A 153 2.23 0.96 7.52
C GLN A 153 1.16 -0.11 7.36
N LEU A 154 1.60 -1.30 7.06
CA LEU A 154 0.72 -2.45 6.98
C LEU A 154 1.43 -3.70 7.49
N THR A 155 0.66 -4.63 8.04
CA THR A 155 1.13 -5.95 8.48
C THR A 155 0.24 -7.01 7.85
N PHE A 156 0.85 -8.02 7.26
CA PHE A 156 0.12 -9.15 6.70
C PHE A 156 0.65 -10.47 7.25
N ASP A 157 -0.25 -11.42 7.41
CA ASP A 157 0.06 -12.79 7.79
C ASP A 157 0.46 -13.58 6.53
N ARG A 158 1.77 -13.93 6.41
CA ARG A 158 2.32 -14.66 5.26
C ARG A 158 1.75 -16.07 5.09
N SER A 159 1.25 -16.66 6.17
CA SER A 159 0.65 -18.01 6.13
C SER A 159 -0.59 -18.06 5.25
N LYS A 160 -1.36 -16.96 5.18
CA LYS A 160 -2.53 -16.81 4.32
C LYS A 160 -2.20 -16.86 2.82
N TYR A 161 -0.95 -16.56 2.46
CA TYR A 161 -0.44 -16.59 1.08
C TYR A 161 0.36 -17.85 0.76
N ASN A 162 0.13 -18.93 1.54
CA ASN A 162 0.79 -20.22 1.36
C ASN A 162 2.33 -20.13 1.44
N ILE A 163 2.86 -19.26 2.30
CA ILE A 163 4.27 -19.15 2.61
C ILE A 163 4.50 -19.90 3.92
N ARG A 164 4.93 -21.14 3.80
CA ARG A 164 4.89 -22.14 4.89
C ARG A 164 6.18 -22.27 5.68
N PHE A 165 7.32 -21.89 5.09
CA PHE A 165 8.63 -22.17 5.67
C PHE A 165 8.73 -21.71 7.13
N ARG A 166 8.93 -22.66 8.05
CA ARG A 166 9.04 -22.46 9.50
C ARG A 166 7.91 -21.64 10.12
N SER A 167 6.70 -21.73 9.57
CA SER A 167 5.50 -21.08 10.09
C SER A 167 4.84 -21.96 11.14
N GLY A 168 4.51 -21.39 12.29
CA GLY A 168 3.75 -22.07 13.35
C GLY A 168 2.33 -22.43 12.95
N SER A 169 1.78 -21.80 11.90
CA SER A 169 0.47 -22.11 11.35
C SER A 169 0.44 -23.43 10.57
N PHE A 170 1.61 -23.98 10.17
CA PHE A 170 1.71 -25.21 9.40
C PHE A 170 2.51 -26.31 10.10
N PHE A 171 3.40 -25.97 11.01
CA PHE A 171 4.31 -26.92 11.63
C PHE A 171 4.34 -26.76 13.15
N GLU A 172 4.32 -27.88 13.85
CA GLU A 172 4.50 -27.94 15.30
C GLU A 172 5.98 -28.15 15.66
N ASN A 173 6.33 -27.87 16.91
CA ASN A 173 7.65 -28.17 17.51
C ASN A 173 8.85 -27.51 16.81
N LEU A 174 8.65 -26.34 16.21
CA LEU A 174 9.72 -25.58 15.55
C LEU A 174 10.75 -25.00 16.54
N GLY A 175 10.35 -24.76 17.81
CA GLY A 175 11.20 -24.13 18.80
C GLY A 175 11.76 -22.79 18.30
N ASP A 176 13.04 -22.55 18.54
CA ASP A 176 13.75 -21.32 18.15
C ASP A 176 13.85 -21.11 16.62
N LYS A 177 13.48 -22.12 15.83
CA LYS A 177 13.50 -22.02 14.36
C LYS A 177 12.23 -21.41 13.79
N LEU A 178 11.22 -21.16 14.62
CA LEU A 178 9.95 -20.57 14.19
C LEU A 178 10.18 -19.15 13.67
N ILE A 179 9.60 -18.84 12.54
CA ILE A 179 9.51 -17.49 11.96
C ILE A 179 8.09 -17.00 12.16
N ILE A 180 7.94 -15.82 12.75
CA ILE A 180 6.64 -15.17 12.97
C ILE A 180 5.95 -14.96 11.62
N ASP A 181 4.65 -15.24 11.58
CA ASP A 181 3.90 -15.17 10.32
C ASP A 181 3.57 -13.73 9.91
N ASP A 182 3.55 -12.79 10.85
CA ASP A 182 3.36 -11.37 10.58
C ASP A 182 4.59 -10.77 9.91
N ILE A 183 4.39 -10.22 8.72
CA ILE A 183 5.36 -9.42 7.98
C ILE A 183 4.90 -7.98 8.02
N ARG A 184 5.73 -7.09 8.54
CA ARG A 184 5.46 -5.66 8.61
C ARG A 184 6.10 -4.94 7.41
N LEU A 185 5.34 -4.04 6.80
CA LEU A 185 5.83 -3.16 5.75
C LEU A 185 5.72 -1.69 6.18
N GLU A 186 6.75 -0.93 5.90
CA GLU A 186 6.77 0.53 5.95
C GLU A 186 6.93 1.04 4.52
N VAL A 187 6.03 1.91 4.11
CA VAL A 187 5.96 2.41 2.74
C VAL A 187 6.13 3.91 2.76
N SER A 188 7.04 4.40 1.96
CA SER A 188 7.23 5.82 1.68
C SER A 188 6.87 6.06 0.22
N LEU A 189 5.96 6.99 -0.02
CA LEU A 189 5.52 7.39 -1.35
C LEU A 189 5.85 8.86 -1.59
N LYS A 190 6.25 9.16 -2.81
CA LYS A 190 6.46 10.50 -3.32
C LYS A 190 5.75 10.62 -4.67
N TRP A 191 5.10 11.74 -4.93
CA TRP A 191 4.53 12.05 -6.24
C TRP A 191 4.88 13.46 -6.69
N ASN A 192 4.91 13.62 -8.00
CA ASN A 192 5.20 14.91 -8.67
C ASN A 192 3.98 15.80 -8.71
#